data_d38e0afab9dbfe66db5543028432328d
#
_entry.id   d38e0afab9dbfe66db5543028432328d
#
_cell.length_a   1.000
_cell.length_b   1.000
_cell.length_c   1.000
_cell.angle_alpha   90.00
_cell.angle_beta   90.00
_cell.angle_gamma   90.00
#
_symmetry.space_group_name_H-M   'P 1'
#
loop_
_entity.id
_entity.type
_entity.pdbx_description
1 polymer ?
#
loop_
_entity_poly.entity_id
_entity_poly.type
_entity_poly.pdbx_seq_one_letter_code
_entity_poly.pdbx_strand_id
1 'polypeptide(L)'
;MVIKSLKLKNYRNYDLLDLTFDPKTNILYGDNAQGKTNILEALYLSGTTKSHRGTKDRDIIQFGHDESHLETIVEKKGITFQIDMHLKKNSPKGIAIDKMPIRRAGELFGIVHFVFFSPEDLNIIKDGPAGRRRFIDLELSQLDKIYLSNLSNYNRIINQRNALLKDIYGQDRLMETLDIWDMQLAEYGTRILERRREFVEQVNEIISDIHHKLTGGREDITLIYEESIGNMSLEQALKKNRERDLRLKSTSVGPHRDDLCFLNNGEIDIRKFGSQGQQRTAALSLKLSEIELVKRIIKDTPILLLDDVLSELDKH
;
A
#
# COMPACT_ATOMS: atom_id res chain seq x y z
N MET A 1 13.79 4.49 13.81
CA MET A 1 14.26 3.25 13.13
C MET A 1 15.44 3.60 12.24
N VAL A 2 16.39 2.66 12.04
CA VAL A 2 17.59 2.88 11.21
C VAL A 2 17.89 1.63 10.41
N ILE A 3 18.21 1.77 9.12
CA ILE A 3 18.79 0.68 8.33
C ILE A 3 20.30 0.67 8.61
N LYS A 4 20.85 -0.48 8.94
CA LYS A 4 22.29 -0.66 9.15
C LYS A 4 22.98 -1.12 7.88
N SER A 5 22.41 -2.12 7.19
CA SER A 5 23.01 -2.67 5.97
C SER A 5 21.97 -3.26 5.02
N LEU A 6 22.35 -3.37 3.76
CA LEU A 6 21.62 -4.06 2.71
C LEU A 6 22.62 -4.92 1.91
N LYS A 7 22.31 -6.21 1.76
CA LYS A 7 23.01 -7.10 0.85
C LYS A 7 22.05 -7.62 -0.21
N LEU A 8 22.49 -7.60 -1.44
CA LEU A 8 21.75 -8.10 -2.58
C LEU A 8 22.61 -9.11 -3.35
N LYS A 9 21.96 -10.17 -3.84
CA LYS A 9 22.56 -11.14 -4.76
C LYS A 9 21.59 -11.44 -5.89
N ASN A 10 22.05 -11.32 -7.13
CA ASN A 10 21.28 -11.53 -8.36
C ASN A 10 19.98 -10.70 -8.39
N TYR A 11 20.07 -9.44 -7.98
CA TYR A 11 18.92 -8.53 -7.80
C TYR A 11 18.96 -7.43 -8.86
N ARG A 12 17.99 -7.38 -9.76
CA ARG A 12 17.94 -6.38 -10.85
C ARG A 12 19.23 -6.39 -11.67
N ASN A 13 20.02 -5.31 -11.58
CA ASN A 13 21.32 -5.14 -12.25
C ASN A 13 22.51 -5.49 -11.35
N TYR A 14 22.30 -5.96 -10.13
CA TYR A 14 23.35 -6.29 -9.17
C TYR A 14 23.61 -7.79 -9.11
N ASP A 15 24.82 -8.22 -9.45
CA ASP A 15 25.32 -9.59 -9.18
C ASP A 15 25.50 -9.76 -7.69
N LEU A 16 26.21 -8.81 -7.07
CA LEU A 16 26.44 -8.70 -5.63
C LEU A 16 26.52 -7.23 -5.23
N LEU A 17 25.84 -6.87 -4.15
CA LEU A 17 25.92 -5.56 -3.52
C LEU A 17 25.98 -5.75 -2.01
N ASP A 18 26.88 -5.03 -1.34
CA ASP A 18 26.95 -4.95 0.13
C ASP A 18 27.11 -3.48 0.52
N LEU A 19 26.09 -2.93 1.18
CA LEU A 19 26.05 -1.53 1.59
C LEU A 19 25.85 -1.43 3.11
N THR A 20 26.58 -0.50 3.72
CA THR A 20 26.35 -0.05 5.08
C THR A 20 25.83 1.39 5.05
N PHE A 21 24.87 1.71 5.91
CA PHE A 21 24.22 3.01 5.94
C PHE A 21 24.58 3.78 7.20
N ASP A 22 24.69 5.12 7.03
CA ASP A 22 24.72 6.05 8.15
C ASP A 22 23.35 6.09 8.85
N PRO A 23 23.29 6.26 10.17
CA PRO A 23 22.01 6.33 10.89
C PRO A 23 21.11 7.50 10.52
N LYS A 24 21.64 8.55 9.89
CA LYS A 24 20.88 9.77 9.55
C LYS A 24 20.49 9.80 8.08
N THR A 25 21.31 10.41 7.24
CA THR A 25 20.99 10.67 5.84
C THR A 25 22.02 10.00 4.94
N ASN A 26 21.55 9.22 3.99
CA ASN A 26 22.37 8.58 2.98
C ASN A 26 21.96 9.10 1.61
N ILE A 27 22.93 9.52 0.81
CA ILE A 27 22.71 10.04 -0.54
C ILE A 27 23.31 9.07 -1.54
N LEU A 28 22.44 8.47 -2.38
CA LEU A 28 22.84 7.63 -3.50
C LEU A 28 23.00 8.51 -4.74
N TYR A 29 24.20 8.68 -5.24
CA TYR A 29 24.50 9.48 -6.42
C TYR A 29 25.26 8.67 -7.47
N GLY A 30 25.23 9.13 -8.72
CA GLY A 30 25.87 8.47 -9.86
C GLY A 30 25.03 8.63 -11.11
N ASP A 31 25.50 8.10 -12.23
CA ASP A 31 24.82 8.18 -13.53
C ASP A 31 23.45 7.48 -13.55
N ASN A 32 22.63 7.85 -14.53
CA ASN A 32 21.34 7.19 -14.73
C ASN A 32 21.53 5.71 -15.09
N ALA A 33 20.54 4.89 -14.75
CA ALA A 33 20.56 3.43 -14.97
C ALA A 33 21.60 2.63 -14.15
N GLN A 34 22.33 3.23 -13.22
CA GLN A 34 23.26 2.52 -12.34
C GLN A 34 22.59 1.73 -11.20
N GLY A 35 21.25 1.82 -11.07
CA GLY A 35 20.51 1.00 -10.12
C GLY A 35 20.16 1.70 -8.79
N LYS A 36 20.36 3.01 -8.64
CA LYS A 36 20.00 3.75 -7.41
C LYS A 36 18.58 3.45 -6.93
N THR A 37 17.60 3.54 -7.84
CA THR A 37 16.20 3.19 -7.54
C THR A 37 16.02 1.71 -7.18
N ASN A 38 16.87 0.81 -7.70
CA ASN A 38 16.80 -0.62 -7.36
C ASN A 38 17.24 -0.89 -5.91
N ILE A 39 18.15 -0.08 -5.35
CA ILE A 39 18.51 -0.11 -3.93
C ILE A 39 17.30 0.30 -3.07
N LEU A 40 16.64 1.42 -3.41
CA LEU A 40 15.44 1.88 -2.71
C LEU A 40 14.30 0.86 -2.83
N GLU A 41 14.13 0.24 -4.02
CA GLU A 41 13.16 -0.84 -4.22
C GLU A 41 13.44 -2.04 -3.31
N ALA A 42 14.70 -2.44 -3.16
CA ALA A 42 15.10 -3.54 -2.30
C ALA A 42 14.80 -3.23 -0.82
N LEU A 43 15.14 -2.05 -0.34
CA LEU A 43 14.82 -1.60 1.02
C LEU A 43 13.31 -1.61 1.25
N TYR A 44 12.53 -1.03 0.34
CA TYR A 44 11.07 -1.01 0.46
C TYR A 44 10.46 -2.43 0.44
N LEU A 45 10.96 -3.30 -0.44
CA LEU A 45 10.55 -4.71 -0.51
C LEU A 45 10.80 -5.43 0.82
N SER A 46 11.93 -5.14 1.49
CA SER A 46 12.29 -5.77 2.78
C SER A 46 11.31 -5.47 3.90
N GLY A 47 10.59 -4.34 3.86
CA GLY A 47 9.61 -3.98 4.89
C GLY A 47 8.16 -4.24 4.49
N THR A 48 7.85 -4.23 3.19
CA THR A 48 6.46 -4.29 2.68
C THR A 48 6.14 -5.59 1.95
N THR A 49 7.13 -6.43 1.70
CA THR A 49 7.03 -7.67 0.91
C THR A 49 6.64 -7.48 -0.56
N LYS A 50 6.52 -6.25 -1.03
CA LYS A 50 6.14 -5.93 -2.42
C LYS A 50 7.00 -4.79 -2.96
N SER A 51 7.29 -4.84 -4.25
CA SER A 51 7.91 -3.71 -4.96
C SER A 51 6.95 -2.51 -5.00
N HIS A 52 7.45 -1.29 -4.76
CA HIS A 52 6.69 -0.06 -4.94
C HIS A 52 6.20 0.11 -6.39
N ARG A 53 7.00 -0.36 -7.37
CA ARG A 53 6.64 -0.34 -8.78
C ARG A 53 5.55 -1.36 -9.16
N GLY A 54 5.12 -2.22 -8.23
CA GLY A 54 4.12 -3.25 -8.51
C GLY A 54 4.63 -4.40 -9.37
N THR A 55 5.95 -4.52 -9.56
CA THR A 55 6.56 -5.62 -10.33
C THR A 55 6.41 -6.96 -9.62
N LYS A 56 6.33 -8.04 -10.40
CA LYS A 56 6.29 -9.41 -9.86
C LYS A 56 7.67 -9.81 -9.35
N ASP A 57 7.73 -10.64 -8.32
CA ASP A 57 8.99 -11.10 -7.73
C ASP A 57 9.96 -11.69 -8.77
N ARG A 58 9.45 -12.42 -9.75
CA ARG A 58 10.25 -12.99 -10.85
C ARG A 58 10.95 -11.96 -11.73
N ASP A 59 10.35 -10.75 -11.84
CA ASP A 59 10.87 -9.67 -12.68
C ASP A 59 11.90 -8.80 -11.92
N ILE A 60 12.06 -9.03 -10.61
CA ILE A 60 13.09 -8.44 -9.75
C ILE A 60 14.39 -9.25 -9.83
N ILE A 61 14.30 -10.56 -10.07
CA ILE A 61 15.45 -11.45 -10.21
C ILE A 61 16.27 -11.01 -11.44
N GLN A 62 17.58 -10.94 -11.27
CA GLN A 62 18.51 -10.56 -12.33
C GLN A 62 18.34 -11.44 -13.58
N PHE A 63 18.43 -10.84 -14.74
CA PHE A 63 18.33 -11.56 -16.00
C PHE A 63 19.41 -12.66 -16.08
N GLY A 64 19.00 -13.88 -16.50
CA GLY A 64 19.89 -15.05 -16.54
C GLY A 64 19.94 -15.88 -15.27
N HIS A 65 19.32 -15.42 -14.16
CA HIS A 65 19.25 -16.16 -12.90
C HIS A 65 17.82 -16.62 -12.59
N ASP A 66 17.70 -17.66 -11.75
CA ASP A 66 16.41 -18.23 -11.33
C ASP A 66 16.01 -17.84 -9.90
N GLU A 67 16.95 -17.26 -9.18
CA GLU A 67 16.76 -16.84 -7.79
C GLU A 67 17.56 -15.58 -7.47
N SER A 68 17.07 -14.83 -6.49
CA SER A 68 17.70 -13.64 -5.93
C SER A 68 17.59 -13.67 -4.42
N HIS A 69 18.58 -13.11 -3.74
CA HIS A 69 18.60 -13.00 -2.28
C HIS A 69 18.80 -11.56 -1.85
N LEU A 70 18.06 -11.16 -0.82
CA LEU A 70 18.10 -9.85 -0.18
C LEU A 70 18.22 -10.04 1.33
N GLU A 71 19.20 -9.40 1.95
CA GLU A 71 19.37 -9.30 3.41
C GLU A 71 19.36 -7.84 3.81
N THR A 72 18.53 -7.47 4.78
CA THR A 72 18.49 -6.11 5.35
C THR A 72 18.61 -6.20 6.86
N ILE A 73 19.52 -5.42 7.44
CA ILE A 73 19.64 -5.28 8.89
C ILE A 73 19.05 -3.93 9.31
N VAL A 74 18.06 -4.00 10.21
CA VAL A 74 17.33 -2.83 10.71
C VAL A 74 17.46 -2.76 12.23
N GLU A 75 17.66 -1.56 12.76
CA GLU A 75 17.57 -1.29 14.20
C GLU A 75 16.31 -0.51 14.53
N LYS A 76 15.53 -0.99 15.49
CA LYS A 76 14.33 -0.36 16.03
C LYS A 76 14.35 -0.35 17.54
N LYS A 77 14.34 0.85 18.15
CA LYS A 77 14.36 1.01 19.63
C LYS A 77 15.48 0.21 20.30
N GLY A 78 16.69 0.17 19.70
CA GLY A 78 17.85 -0.53 20.20
C GLY A 78 17.86 -2.05 19.94
N ILE A 79 16.82 -2.60 19.29
CA ILE A 79 16.76 -4.01 18.90
C ILE A 79 17.12 -4.12 17.43
N THR A 80 18.03 -5.02 17.10
CA THR A 80 18.44 -5.30 15.72
C THR A 80 17.64 -6.48 15.17
N PHE A 81 17.13 -6.34 13.94
CA PHE A 81 16.43 -7.38 13.21
C PHE A 81 17.15 -7.62 11.89
N GLN A 82 17.38 -8.88 11.56
CA GLN A 82 17.84 -9.32 10.25
C GLN A 82 16.62 -9.81 9.44
N ILE A 83 16.38 -9.22 8.29
CA ILE A 83 15.32 -9.60 7.38
C ILE A 83 15.96 -10.22 6.14
N ASP A 84 15.67 -11.48 5.89
CA ASP A 84 16.13 -12.23 4.73
C ASP A 84 14.96 -12.51 3.79
N MET A 85 15.13 -12.25 2.49
CA MET A 85 14.17 -12.62 1.45
C MET A 85 14.86 -13.41 0.35
N HIS A 86 14.28 -14.54 0.02
CA HIS A 86 14.70 -15.39 -1.08
C HIS A 86 13.62 -15.43 -2.15
N LEU A 87 13.89 -14.78 -3.28
CA LEU A 87 12.99 -14.72 -4.43
C LEU A 87 13.32 -15.84 -5.40
N LYS A 88 12.29 -16.52 -5.91
CA LYS A 88 12.41 -17.60 -6.91
C LYS A 88 11.41 -17.39 -8.04
N LYS A 89 11.80 -17.70 -9.29
CA LYS A 89 10.94 -17.54 -10.47
C LYS A 89 9.66 -18.35 -10.41
N ASN A 90 9.74 -19.59 -9.92
CA ASN A 90 8.68 -20.60 -10.03
C ASN A 90 8.12 -21.07 -8.67
N SER A 91 8.42 -20.36 -7.59
CA SER A 91 7.90 -20.68 -6.26
C SER A 91 7.64 -19.41 -5.47
N PRO A 92 6.79 -19.47 -4.43
CA PRO A 92 6.62 -18.36 -3.51
C PRO A 92 7.95 -17.96 -2.87
N LYS A 93 8.12 -16.65 -2.64
CA LYS A 93 9.29 -16.15 -1.92
C LYS A 93 9.36 -16.70 -0.50
N GLY A 94 10.56 -17.02 -0.05
CA GLY A 94 10.88 -17.29 1.35
C GLY A 94 11.21 -15.99 2.07
N ILE A 95 10.75 -15.84 3.31
CA ILE A 95 11.09 -14.71 4.19
C ILE A 95 11.51 -15.28 5.54
N ALA A 96 12.58 -14.74 6.12
CA ALA A 96 13.00 -15.06 7.47
C ALA A 96 13.29 -13.77 8.26
N ILE A 97 13.06 -13.81 9.56
CA ILE A 97 13.41 -12.76 10.52
C ILE A 97 14.39 -13.42 11.52
N ASP A 98 15.57 -12.82 11.69
CA ASP A 98 16.64 -13.35 12.53
C ASP A 98 16.95 -14.82 12.24
N LYS A 99 17.01 -15.15 10.93
CA LYS A 99 17.21 -16.50 10.36
C LYS A 99 16.08 -17.50 10.63
N MET A 100 14.99 -17.07 11.26
CA MET A 100 13.80 -17.90 11.50
C MET A 100 12.77 -17.68 10.39
N PRO A 101 12.47 -18.72 9.59
CA PRO A 101 11.47 -18.59 8.52
C PRO A 101 10.09 -18.22 9.06
N ILE A 102 9.45 -17.22 8.44
CA ILE A 102 8.08 -16.84 8.74
C ILE A 102 7.10 -17.52 7.78
N ARG A 103 5.92 -17.84 8.28
CA ARG A 103 4.89 -18.52 7.47
C ARG A 103 3.99 -17.54 6.71
N ARG A 104 3.81 -16.34 7.25
CA ARG A 104 2.94 -15.31 6.69
C ARG A 104 3.72 -14.01 6.54
N ALA A 105 3.65 -13.41 5.35
CA ALA A 105 4.28 -12.11 5.07
C ALA A 105 3.88 -11.02 6.08
N GLY A 106 2.68 -11.11 6.66
CA GLY A 106 2.20 -10.18 7.68
C GLY A 106 2.99 -10.20 9.00
N GLU A 107 3.79 -11.24 9.27
CA GLU A 107 4.66 -11.28 10.45
C GLU A 107 5.80 -10.25 10.35
N LEU A 108 6.19 -9.88 9.13
CA LEU A 108 7.18 -8.85 8.84
C LEU A 108 6.69 -7.44 9.17
N PHE A 109 5.38 -7.19 8.98
CA PHE A 109 4.83 -5.86 9.19
C PHE A 109 4.96 -5.41 10.65
N GLY A 110 5.37 -4.14 10.82
CA GLY A 110 5.62 -3.54 12.13
C GLY A 110 7.07 -3.66 12.63
N ILE A 111 7.96 -4.42 11.96
CA ILE A 111 9.40 -4.39 12.24
C ILE A 111 9.98 -3.07 11.75
N VAL A 112 9.77 -2.75 10.50
CA VAL A 112 10.21 -1.50 9.88
C VAL A 112 9.04 -0.84 9.16
N HIS A 113 9.00 0.49 9.19
CA HIS A 113 8.02 1.29 8.44
C HIS A 113 8.78 2.16 7.45
N PHE A 114 8.43 2.00 6.18
CA PHE A 114 8.95 2.82 5.11
C PHE A 114 7.87 3.77 4.61
N VAL A 115 8.25 5.03 4.44
CA VAL A 115 7.49 5.98 3.62
C VAL A 115 8.31 6.22 2.37
N PHE A 116 7.77 5.82 1.24
CA PHE A 116 8.43 5.92 -0.06
C PHE A 116 7.87 7.11 -0.83
N PHE A 117 8.76 7.97 -1.31
CA PHE A 117 8.43 9.07 -2.20
C PHE A 117 9.03 8.81 -3.58
N SER A 118 8.23 8.92 -4.61
CA SER A 118 8.63 8.77 -6.01
C SER A 118 7.81 9.67 -6.93
N PRO A 119 8.26 9.90 -8.16
CA PRO A 119 7.46 10.62 -9.16
C PRO A 119 6.11 9.95 -9.43
N GLU A 120 6.02 8.63 -9.22
CA GLU A 120 4.78 7.88 -9.38
C GLU A 120 3.71 8.19 -8.31
N ASP A 121 4.05 8.83 -7.20
CA ASP A 121 3.09 9.19 -6.16
C ASP A 121 1.97 10.12 -6.69
N LEU A 122 2.27 10.89 -7.75
CA LEU A 122 1.26 11.68 -8.44
C LEU A 122 0.12 10.81 -9.00
N ASN A 123 0.39 9.56 -9.32
CA ASN A 123 -0.58 8.61 -9.82
C ASN A 123 -1.67 8.27 -8.78
N ILE A 124 -1.39 8.47 -7.48
CA ILE A 124 -2.41 8.32 -6.42
C ILE A 124 -3.60 9.24 -6.69
N ILE A 125 -3.33 10.45 -7.20
CA ILE A 125 -4.37 11.43 -7.53
C ILE A 125 -4.94 11.18 -8.94
N LYS A 126 -4.07 10.93 -9.94
CA LYS A 126 -4.45 10.87 -11.36
C LYS A 126 -5.09 9.56 -11.78
N ASP A 127 -4.59 8.46 -11.25
CA ASP A 127 -5.02 7.13 -11.67
C ASP A 127 -6.40 6.76 -11.09
N GLY A 128 -6.89 5.62 -11.54
CA GLY A 128 -8.16 5.08 -11.08
C GLY A 128 -8.13 4.62 -9.61
N PRO A 129 -9.31 4.24 -9.07
CA PRO A 129 -9.50 3.88 -7.65
C PRO A 129 -8.59 2.74 -7.15
N ALA A 130 -8.11 1.87 -8.04
CA ALA A 130 -7.28 0.72 -7.66
C ALA A 130 -5.95 1.14 -7.02
N GLY A 131 -5.31 2.20 -7.53
CA GLY A 131 -4.08 2.77 -6.96
C GLY A 131 -4.32 3.31 -5.55
N ARG A 132 -5.40 4.09 -5.36
CA ARG A 132 -5.77 4.67 -4.06
C ARG A 132 -6.14 3.60 -3.02
N ARG A 133 -6.89 2.56 -3.41
CA ARG A 133 -7.14 1.41 -2.52
C ARG A 133 -5.85 0.69 -2.13
N ARG A 134 -4.95 0.48 -3.10
CA ARG A 134 -3.65 -0.15 -2.81
C ARG A 134 -2.83 0.68 -1.82
N PHE A 135 -2.85 2.01 -1.96
CA PHE A 135 -2.18 2.92 -1.03
C PHE A 135 -2.72 2.74 0.39
N ILE A 136 -4.05 2.93 0.61
CA ILE A 136 -4.64 2.82 1.94
C ILE A 136 -4.47 1.42 2.55
N ASP A 137 -4.58 0.35 1.73
CA ASP A 137 -4.39 -1.02 2.19
C ASP A 137 -2.95 -1.29 2.64
N LEU A 138 -1.98 -0.73 1.94
CA LEU A 138 -0.57 -0.89 2.29
C LEU A 138 -0.25 -0.14 3.59
N GLU A 139 -0.67 1.12 3.68
CA GLU A 139 -0.44 1.94 4.87
C GLU A 139 -1.07 1.32 6.11
N LEU A 140 -2.35 0.98 6.04
CA LEU A 140 -3.04 0.33 7.16
C LEU A 140 -2.46 -1.04 7.50
N SER A 141 -2.03 -1.83 6.52
CA SER A 141 -1.42 -3.14 6.77
C SER A 141 -0.08 -3.04 7.51
N GLN A 142 0.70 -1.98 7.27
CA GLN A 142 1.94 -1.74 8.01
C GLN A 142 1.67 -1.32 9.47
N LEU A 143 0.57 -0.61 9.72
CA LEU A 143 0.23 -0.03 11.02
C LEU A 143 -0.62 -0.96 11.90
N ASP A 144 -1.43 -1.83 11.28
CA ASP A 144 -2.46 -2.61 11.95
C ASP A 144 -2.52 -4.06 11.45
N LYS A 145 -2.03 -4.98 12.27
CA LYS A 145 -2.04 -6.44 11.97
C LYS A 145 -3.46 -7.02 11.91
N ILE A 146 -4.42 -6.42 12.61
CA ILE A 146 -5.83 -6.85 12.59
C ILE A 146 -6.43 -6.45 11.24
N TYR A 147 -6.18 -5.23 10.78
CA TYR A 147 -6.58 -4.80 9.45
C TYR A 147 -6.02 -5.72 8.35
N LEU A 148 -4.73 -6.02 8.39
CA LEU A 148 -4.09 -6.94 7.45
C LEU A 148 -4.75 -8.32 7.44
N SER A 149 -5.08 -8.86 8.62
CA SER A 149 -5.77 -10.15 8.74
C SER A 149 -7.16 -10.08 8.13
N ASN A 150 -7.93 -9.03 8.43
CA ASN A 150 -9.26 -8.80 7.87
C ASN A 150 -9.21 -8.65 6.34
N LEU A 151 -8.27 -7.88 5.82
CA LEU A 151 -8.05 -7.68 4.38
C LEU A 151 -7.71 -9.00 3.67
N SER A 152 -6.83 -9.82 4.26
CA SER A 152 -6.46 -11.12 3.71
C SER A 152 -7.66 -12.08 3.65
N ASN A 153 -8.46 -12.16 4.72
CA ASN A 153 -9.67 -12.99 4.77
C ASN A 153 -10.72 -12.48 3.78
N TYR A 154 -10.96 -11.17 3.76
CA TYR A 154 -11.88 -10.53 2.83
C TYR A 154 -11.52 -10.85 1.36
N ASN A 155 -10.25 -10.70 0.99
CA ASN A 155 -9.78 -11.00 -0.37
C ASN A 155 -9.92 -12.49 -0.73
N ARG A 156 -9.71 -13.38 0.21
CA ARG A 156 -9.95 -14.81 0.00
C ARG A 156 -11.44 -15.10 -0.23
N ILE A 157 -12.32 -14.55 0.60
CA ILE A 157 -13.76 -14.76 0.53
C ILE A 157 -14.33 -14.17 -0.75
N ILE A 158 -13.93 -12.96 -1.14
CA ILE A 158 -14.40 -12.33 -2.37
C ILE A 158 -14.02 -13.14 -3.61
N ASN A 159 -12.82 -13.73 -3.64
CA ASN A 159 -12.41 -14.59 -4.74
C ASN A 159 -13.28 -15.87 -4.81
N GLN A 160 -13.59 -16.48 -3.67
CA GLN A 160 -14.46 -17.65 -3.60
C GLN A 160 -15.90 -17.30 -3.99
N ARG A 161 -16.44 -16.18 -3.48
CA ARG A 161 -17.75 -15.69 -3.89
C ARG A 161 -17.83 -15.42 -5.39
N ASN A 162 -16.82 -14.76 -5.96
CA ASN A 162 -16.77 -14.47 -7.39
C ASN A 162 -16.61 -15.73 -8.25
N ALA A 163 -15.95 -16.77 -7.76
CA ALA A 163 -15.91 -18.08 -8.40
C ALA A 163 -17.31 -18.72 -8.40
N LEU A 164 -17.97 -18.72 -7.24
CA LEU A 164 -19.34 -19.22 -7.12
C LEU A 164 -20.31 -18.49 -8.06
N LEU A 165 -20.25 -17.16 -8.14
CA LEU A 165 -21.09 -16.36 -9.04
C LEU A 165 -20.91 -16.71 -10.54
N LYS A 166 -19.77 -17.26 -10.93
CA LYS A 166 -19.54 -17.74 -12.32
C LYS A 166 -20.18 -19.08 -12.58
N ASP A 167 -20.25 -19.94 -11.57
CA ASP A 167 -20.69 -21.33 -11.69
C ASP A 167 -22.16 -21.56 -11.29
N ILE A 168 -22.80 -20.56 -10.63
CA ILE A 168 -24.13 -20.69 -10.01
C ILE A 168 -25.29 -20.79 -11.02
N TYR A 169 -25.04 -20.47 -12.30
CA TYR A 169 -26.11 -20.40 -13.29
C TYR A 169 -26.81 -21.75 -13.49
N GLY A 170 -28.12 -21.78 -13.17
CA GLY A 170 -28.92 -23.01 -13.28
C GLY A 170 -28.79 -23.98 -12.10
N GLN A 171 -28.17 -23.59 -10.97
CA GLN A 171 -27.99 -24.48 -9.82
C GLN A 171 -28.54 -23.85 -8.52
N ASP A 172 -29.83 -24.07 -8.23
CA ASP A 172 -30.51 -23.48 -7.06
C ASP A 172 -29.83 -23.81 -5.71
N ARG A 173 -29.24 -25.00 -5.56
CA ARG A 173 -28.49 -25.36 -4.34
C ARG A 173 -27.30 -24.48 -4.06
N LEU A 174 -26.67 -23.89 -5.07
CA LEU A 174 -25.56 -22.99 -4.90
C LEU A 174 -26.00 -21.59 -4.43
N MET A 175 -27.28 -21.23 -4.62
CA MET A 175 -27.84 -19.97 -4.13
C MET A 175 -27.84 -19.90 -2.60
N GLU A 176 -28.11 -21.00 -1.90
CA GLU A 176 -28.06 -21.07 -0.44
C GLU A 176 -26.63 -20.85 0.10
N THR A 177 -25.62 -21.34 -0.63
CA THR A 177 -24.23 -21.14 -0.22
C THR A 177 -23.77 -19.69 -0.38
N LEU A 178 -24.42 -18.91 -1.25
CA LEU A 178 -24.10 -17.50 -1.44
C LEU A 178 -24.34 -16.67 -0.17
N ASP A 179 -25.36 -17.01 0.62
CA ASP A 179 -25.67 -16.35 1.89
C ASP A 179 -24.52 -16.49 2.91
N ILE A 180 -23.87 -17.65 2.93
CA ILE A 180 -22.73 -17.90 3.82
C ILE A 180 -21.54 -17.01 3.42
N TRP A 181 -21.27 -16.89 2.12
CA TRP A 181 -20.22 -16.02 1.62
C TRP A 181 -20.53 -14.54 1.84
N ASP A 182 -21.78 -14.13 1.65
CA ASP A 182 -22.27 -12.78 1.91
C ASP A 182 -22.08 -12.39 3.39
N MET A 183 -22.45 -13.28 4.32
CA MET A 183 -22.28 -13.06 5.75
C MET A 183 -20.80 -12.90 6.15
N GLN A 184 -19.93 -13.82 5.68
CA GLN A 184 -18.49 -13.73 5.96
C GLN A 184 -17.87 -12.48 5.33
N LEU A 185 -18.29 -12.13 4.10
CA LEU A 185 -17.79 -10.94 3.39
C LEU A 185 -18.21 -9.67 4.12
N ALA A 186 -19.46 -9.64 4.65
CA ALA A 186 -19.97 -8.53 5.44
C ALA A 186 -19.19 -8.38 6.75
N GLU A 187 -18.89 -9.48 7.45
CA GLU A 187 -18.14 -9.45 8.71
C GLU A 187 -16.76 -8.81 8.55
N TYR A 188 -15.93 -9.34 7.65
CA TYR A 188 -14.57 -8.80 7.44
C TYR A 188 -14.58 -7.44 6.73
N GLY A 189 -15.51 -7.26 5.79
CA GLY A 189 -15.63 -6.03 5.02
C GLY A 189 -16.03 -4.84 5.89
N THR A 190 -16.96 -5.01 6.85
CA THR A 190 -17.35 -3.95 7.77
C THR A 190 -16.16 -3.44 8.61
N ARG A 191 -15.34 -4.35 9.14
CA ARG A 191 -14.13 -3.99 9.90
C ARG A 191 -13.12 -3.22 9.04
N ILE A 192 -13.00 -3.57 7.75
CA ILE A 192 -12.16 -2.83 6.81
C ILE A 192 -12.71 -1.42 6.58
N LEU A 193 -14.02 -1.29 6.34
CA LEU A 193 -14.68 0.00 6.12
C LEU A 193 -14.48 0.94 7.32
N GLU A 194 -14.76 0.45 8.54
CA GLU A 194 -14.58 1.19 9.79
C GLU A 194 -13.15 1.71 9.92
N ARG A 195 -12.16 0.83 9.73
CA ARG A 195 -10.75 1.20 9.88
C ARG A 195 -10.27 2.18 8.82
N ARG A 196 -10.82 2.10 7.58
CA ARG A 196 -10.51 3.08 6.53
C ARG A 196 -11.14 4.44 6.78
N ARG A 197 -12.38 4.51 7.34
CA ARG A 197 -12.97 5.78 7.78
C ARG A 197 -12.10 6.46 8.82
N GLU A 198 -11.73 5.73 9.88
CA GLU A 198 -10.84 6.23 10.93
C GLU A 198 -9.51 6.73 10.36
N PHE A 199 -8.93 6.01 9.40
CA PHE A 199 -7.69 6.43 8.75
C PHE A 199 -7.87 7.76 8.00
N VAL A 200 -8.96 7.91 7.24
CA VAL A 200 -9.24 9.15 6.51
C VAL A 200 -9.49 10.31 7.47
N GLU A 201 -10.21 10.10 8.57
CA GLU A 201 -10.38 11.09 9.63
C GLU A 201 -9.04 11.52 10.22
N GLN A 202 -8.19 10.56 10.61
CA GLN A 202 -6.85 10.83 11.14
C GLN A 202 -5.94 11.57 10.15
N VAL A 203 -6.03 11.25 8.86
CA VAL A 203 -5.30 11.98 7.80
C VAL A 203 -5.83 13.41 7.69
N ASN A 204 -7.15 13.62 7.74
CA ASN A 204 -7.76 14.94 7.66
C ASN A 204 -7.35 15.88 8.80
N GLU A 205 -7.09 15.35 10.01
CA GLU A 205 -6.54 16.15 11.12
C GLU A 205 -5.15 16.75 10.83
N ILE A 206 -4.46 16.24 9.82
CA ILE A 206 -3.05 16.57 9.54
C ILE A 206 -2.91 17.27 8.18
N ILE A 207 -3.61 16.77 7.17
CA ILE A 207 -3.35 17.11 5.78
C ILE A 207 -3.70 18.56 5.45
N SER A 208 -4.75 19.12 6.07
CA SER A 208 -5.14 20.51 5.85
C SER A 208 -4.02 21.48 6.24
N ASP A 209 -3.43 21.31 7.43
CA ASP A 209 -2.31 22.14 7.90
C ASP A 209 -1.07 22.04 7.00
N ILE A 210 -0.76 20.83 6.54
CA ILE A 210 0.38 20.59 5.64
C ILE A 210 0.12 21.23 4.28
N HIS A 211 -1.05 21.03 3.71
CA HIS A 211 -1.43 21.57 2.42
C HIS A 211 -1.46 23.10 2.42
N HIS A 212 -2.02 23.69 3.48
CA HIS A 212 -2.04 25.13 3.69
C HIS A 212 -0.63 25.74 3.70
N LYS A 213 0.33 25.09 4.38
CA LYS A 213 1.73 25.50 4.38
C LYS A 213 2.37 25.41 2.98
N LEU A 214 2.12 24.33 2.26
CA LEU A 214 2.67 24.10 0.91
C LEU A 214 2.11 25.08 -0.13
N THR A 215 0.85 25.49 0.03
CA THR A 215 0.17 26.41 -0.90
C THR A 215 0.32 27.89 -0.50
N GLY A 216 1.03 28.19 0.60
CA GLY A 216 1.16 29.55 1.13
C GLY A 216 -0.19 30.11 1.60
N GLY A 217 -1.05 29.28 2.15
CA GLY A 217 -2.35 29.67 2.70
C GLY A 217 -3.46 29.91 1.69
N ARG A 218 -3.28 29.48 0.44
CA ARG A 218 -4.24 29.75 -0.66
C ARG A 218 -5.28 28.68 -0.89
N GLU A 219 -5.00 27.45 -0.47
CA GLU A 219 -5.83 26.29 -0.77
C GLU A 219 -5.92 25.39 0.48
N ASP A 220 -7.09 24.80 0.69
CA ASP A 220 -7.34 23.75 1.66
C ASP A 220 -7.64 22.43 0.96
N ILE A 221 -7.30 21.32 1.60
CA ILE A 221 -7.57 19.98 1.08
C ILE A 221 -8.33 19.15 2.11
N THR A 222 -9.32 18.40 1.63
CA THR A 222 -10.06 17.42 2.44
C THR A 222 -10.14 16.09 1.69
N LEU A 223 -9.84 14.99 2.39
CA LEU A 223 -10.06 13.64 1.90
C LEU A 223 -11.45 13.17 2.26
N ILE A 224 -12.11 12.51 1.31
CA ILE A 224 -13.38 11.82 1.54
C ILE A 224 -13.22 10.36 1.15
N TYR A 225 -13.67 9.47 2.03
CA TYR A 225 -13.78 8.06 1.73
C TYR A 225 -15.12 7.80 1.04
N GLU A 226 -15.07 7.48 -0.26
CA GLU A 226 -16.23 7.24 -1.11
C GLU A 226 -16.59 5.75 -1.05
N GLU A 227 -17.62 5.42 -0.27
CA GLU A 227 -18.06 4.04 -0.07
C GLU A 227 -19.03 3.60 -1.16
N SER A 228 -18.80 2.43 -1.74
CA SER A 228 -19.67 1.82 -2.74
C SER A 228 -21.01 1.33 -2.18
N ILE A 229 -21.12 1.23 -0.85
CA ILE A 229 -22.34 0.79 -0.15
C ILE A 229 -23.32 1.93 0.14
N GLY A 230 -22.89 3.20 0.01
CA GLY A 230 -23.70 4.37 0.40
C GLY A 230 -24.06 4.33 1.89
N ASN A 231 -25.32 4.66 2.21
CA ASN A 231 -25.80 4.70 3.60
C ASN A 231 -26.29 3.35 4.14
N MET A 232 -26.00 2.24 3.46
CA MET A 232 -26.43 0.88 3.87
C MET A 232 -25.32 0.18 4.64
N SER A 233 -25.70 -0.84 5.45
CA SER A 233 -24.70 -1.81 5.89
C SER A 233 -24.19 -2.62 4.71
N LEU A 234 -22.96 -3.17 4.83
CA LEU A 234 -22.40 -4.00 3.75
C LEU A 234 -23.27 -5.23 3.47
N GLU A 235 -23.88 -5.82 4.50
CA GLU A 235 -24.81 -6.95 4.35
C GLU A 235 -26.04 -6.54 3.52
N GLN A 236 -26.65 -5.39 3.84
CA GLN A 236 -27.79 -4.87 3.07
C GLN A 236 -27.40 -4.57 1.61
N ALA A 237 -26.22 -3.98 1.41
CA ALA A 237 -25.72 -3.64 0.08
C ALA A 237 -25.46 -4.91 -0.77
N LEU A 238 -24.88 -5.97 -0.17
CA LEU A 238 -24.67 -7.25 -0.85
C LEU A 238 -26.01 -7.89 -1.26
N LYS A 239 -26.99 -7.95 -0.35
CA LYS A 239 -28.34 -8.46 -0.64
C LYS A 239 -29.03 -7.67 -1.76
N LYS A 240 -28.99 -6.34 -1.71
CA LYS A 240 -29.60 -5.46 -2.69
C LYS A 240 -28.98 -5.63 -4.10
N ASN A 241 -27.66 -5.86 -4.16
CA ASN A 241 -26.94 -5.97 -5.42
C ASN A 241 -26.81 -7.41 -5.94
N ARG A 242 -27.42 -8.41 -5.30
CA ARG A 242 -27.28 -9.83 -5.64
C ARG A 242 -27.61 -10.15 -7.09
N GLU A 243 -28.72 -9.64 -7.62
CA GLU A 243 -29.10 -9.84 -9.03
C GLU A 243 -28.09 -9.22 -10.00
N ARG A 244 -27.55 -8.05 -9.65
CA ARG A 244 -26.49 -7.41 -10.42
C ARG A 244 -25.22 -8.25 -10.40
N ASP A 245 -24.84 -8.75 -9.25
CA ASP A 245 -23.63 -9.58 -9.06
C ASP A 245 -23.73 -10.88 -9.86
N LEU A 246 -24.92 -11.52 -9.88
CA LEU A 246 -25.20 -12.72 -10.68
C LEU A 246 -25.02 -12.44 -12.17
N ARG A 247 -25.54 -11.30 -12.68
CA ARG A 247 -25.39 -10.91 -14.09
C ARG A 247 -23.95 -10.58 -14.45
N LEU A 248 -23.22 -9.86 -13.56
CA LEU A 248 -21.83 -9.45 -13.78
C LEU A 248 -20.83 -10.56 -13.44
N LYS A 249 -21.26 -11.65 -12.81
CA LYS A 249 -20.43 -12.74 -12.29
C LYS A 249 -19.30 -12.24 -11.38
N SER A 250 -19.58 -11.16 -10.64
CA SER A 250 -18.60 -10.51 -9.76
C SER A 250 -19.28 -9.65 -8.71
N THR A 251 -18.68 -9.53 -7.53
CA THR A 251 -19.14 -8.68 -6.44
C THR A 251 -18.99 -7.21 -6.83
N SER A 252 -20.09 -6.45 -6.77
CA SER A 252 -20.15 -5.06 -7.25
C SER A 252 -20.06 -3.99 -6.17
N VAL A 253 -20.12 -4.37 -4.88
CA VAL A 253 -20.10 -3.45 -3.72
C VAL A 253 -19.15 -3.96 -2.63
N GLY A 254 -18.62 -3.06 -1.81
CA GLY A 254 -17.74 -3.34 -0.68
C GLY A 254 -16.36 -2.70 -0.82
N PRO A 255 -15.47 -2.87 0.19
CA PRO A 255 -14.16 -2.19 0.27
C PRO A 255 -13.29 -2.26 -0.99
N HIS A 256 -13.42 -3.32 -1.77
CA HIS A 256 -12.70 -3.51 -3.03
C HIS A 256 -13.24 -2.65 -4.20
N ARG A 257 -14.33 -1.92 -4.00
CA ARG A 257 -14.96 -1.00 -4.97
C ARG A 257 -14.91 0.46 -4.56
N ASP A 258 -14.52 0.73 -3.32
CA ASP A 258 -14.48 2.08 -2.77
C ASP A 258 -13.36 2.92 -3.37
N ASP A 259 -13.41 4.23 -3.10
CA ASP A 259 -12.43 5.20 -3.58
C ASP A 259 -12.09 6.24 -2.51
N LEU A 260 -11.03 7.03 -2.76
CA LEU A 260 -10.69 8.25 -2.04
C LEU A 260 -10.90 9.44 -2.96
N CYS A 261 -11.61 10.45 -2.49
CA CYS A 261 -11.75 11.74 -3.14
C CYS A 261 -10.89 12.79 -2.45
N PHE A 262 -10.37 13.73 -3.23
CA PHE A 262 -9.57 14.85 -2.75
C PHE A 262 -10.26 16.14 -3.15
N LEU A 263 -10.84 16.85 -2.18
CA LEU A 263 -11.55 18.11 -2.44
C LEU A 263 -10.66 19.30 -2.13
N ASN A 264 -10.56 20.22 -3.06
CA ASN A 264 -10.00 21.56 -2.84
C ASN A 264 -11.10 22.49 -2.31
N ASN A 265 -10.85 23.16 -1.18
CA ASN A 265 -11.78 24.07 -0.52
C ASN A 265 -13.17 23.44 -0.28
N GLY A 266 -13.23 22.13 -0.09
CA GLY A 266 -14.45 21.38 0.19
C GLY A 266 -15.38 21.15 -1.03
N GLU A 267 -15.05 21.64 -2.22
CA GLU A 267 -15.96 21.65 -3.37
C GLU A 267 -15.40 20.97 -4.62
N ILE A 268 -14.15 21.25 -4.98
CA ILE A 268 -13.58 20.85 -6.28
C ILE A 268 -12.81 19.55 -6.16
N ASP A 269 -13.25 18.50 -6.85
CA ASP A 269 -12.54 17.23 -6.95
C ASP A 269 -11.22 17.40 -7.72
N ILE A 270 -10.11 17.40 -7.00
CA ILE A 270 -8.76 17.59 -7.55
C ILE A 270 -8.40 16.50 -8.57
N ARG A 271 -8.94 15.28 -8.42
CA ARG A 271 -8.69 14.17 -9.37
C ARG A 271 -9.17 14.49 -10.77
N LYS A 272 -10.28 15.24 -10.90
CA LYS A 272 -10.96 15.54 -12.16
C LYS A 272 -10.68 16.94 -12.69
N PHE A 273 -10.63 17.91 -11.78
CA PHE A 273 -10.63 19.33 -12.14
C PHE A 273 -9.39 20.08 -11.67
N GLY A 274 -8.54 19.45 -10.83
CA GLY A 274 -7.32 20.05 -10.36
C GLY A 274 -6.27 20.25 -11.47
N SER A 275 -5.59 21.38 -11.45
CA SER A 275 -4.40 21.61 -12.29
C SER A 275 -3.30 20.59 -11.93
N GLN A 276 -2.31 20.42 -12.81
CA GLN A 276 -1.17 19.54 -12.52
C GLN A 276 -0.44 19.93 -11.24
N GLY A 277 -0.29 21.24 -10.98
CA GLY A 277 0.30 21.76 -9.75
C GLY A 277 -0.51 21.38 -8.52
N GLN A 278 -1.84 21.56 -8.56
CA GLN A 278 -2.73 21.17 -7.46
C GLN A 278 -2.71 19.67 -7.18
N GLN A 279 -2.73 18.83 -8.22
CA GLN A 279 -2.63 17.37 -8.08
C GLN A 279 -1.30 16.96 -7.44
N ARG A 280 -0.21 17.61 -7.81
CA ARG A 280 1.12 17.37 -7.27
C ARG A 280 1.21 17.78 -5.80
N THR A 281 0.73 18.98 -5.47
CA THR A 281 0.71 19.46 -4.09
C THR A 281 -0.19 18.59 -3.22
N ALA A 282 -1.34 18.12 -3.74
CA ALA A 282 -2.22 17.17 -3.03
C ALA A 282 -1.52 15.84 -2.75
N ALA A 283 -0.83 15.26 -3.74
CA ALA A 283 -0.06 14.03 -3.55
C ALA A 283 1.05 14.20 -2.51
N LEU A 284 1.80 15.31 -2.58
CA LEU A 284 2.84 15.65 -1.60
C LEU A 284 2.25 15.83 -0.20
N SER A 285 1.12 16.55 -0.08
CA SER A 285 0.44 16.75 1.20
C SER A 285 0.01 15.41 1.82
N LEU A 286 -0.54 14.50 1.02
CA LEU A 286 -0.91 13.17 1.46
C LEU A 286 0.30 12.40 1.99
N LYS A 287 1.41 12.38 1.25
CA LYS A 287 2.63 11.67 1.63
C LYS A 287 3.30 12.25 2.88
N LEU A 288 3.30 13.57 3.04
CA LEU A 288 3.79 14.21 4.27
C LEU A 288 2.88 13.90 5.46
N SER A 289 1.55 13.85 5.24
CA SER A 289 0.59 13.46 6.27
C SER A 289 0.77 12.00 6.70
N GLU A 290 1.11 11.12 5.78
CA GLU A 290 1.46 9.73 6.07
C GLU A 290 2.64 9.65 7.07
N ILE A 291 3.70 10.44 6.89
CA ILE A 291 4.84 10.47 7.83
C ILE A 291 4.37 10.85 9.23
N GLU A 292 3.60 11.93 9.34
CA GLU A 292 3.14 12.42 10.64
C GLU A 292 2.15 11.45 11.31
N LEU A 293 1.27 10.82 10.53
CA LEU A 293 0.36 9.80 11.04
C LEU A 293 1.13 8.56 11.53
N VAL A 294 2.09 8.07 10.74
CA VAL A 294 2.94 6.94 11.13
C VAL A 294 3.67 7.26 12.45
N LYS A 295 4.30 8.44 12.56
CA LYS A 295 4.96 8.87 13.81
C LYS A 295 4.02 8.86 15.01
N ARG A 296 2.79 9.37 14.86
CA ARG A 296 1.77 9.39 15.93
C ARG A 296 1.41 7.99 16.40
N ILE A 297 1.25 7.04 15.47
CA ILE A 297 0.80 5.66 15.76
C ILE A 297 1.94 4.82 16.35
N ILE A 298 3.10 4.78 15.67
CA ILE A 298 4.20 3.89 16.08
C ILE A 298 5.08 4.46 17.19
N LYS A 299 4.94 5.78 17.49
CA LYS A 299 5.78 6.55 18.43
C LYS A 299 7.27 6.38 18.14
N ASP A 300 7.61 6.42 16.85
CA ASP A 300 8.96 6.32 16.30
C ASP A 300 8.98 7.01 14.92
N THR A 301 10.16 7.26 14.37
CA THR A 301 10.29 7.88 13.05
C THR A 301 10.37 6.79 11.96
N PRO A 302 9.50 6.82 10.92
CA PRO A 302 9.64 5.92 9.78
C PRO A 302 10.92 6.21 9.00
N ILE A 303 11.36 5.26 8.21
CA ILE A 303 12.48 5.44 7.28
C ILE A 303 11.92 6.02 5.98
N LEU A 304 12.48 7.17 5.58
CA LEU A 304 12.09 7.83 4.33
C LEU A 304 12.97 7.33 3.19
N LEU A 305 12.36 6.89 2.12
CA LEU A 305 13.01 6.54 0.87
C LEU A 305 12.58 7.55 -0.19
N LEU A 306 13.53 8.32 -0.73
CA LEU A 306 13.27 9.41 -1.67
C LEU A 306 13.91 9.07 -3.01
N ASP A 307 13.10 8.81 -4.04
CA ASP A 307 13.53 8.51 -5.40
C ASP A 307 13.22 9.68 -6.32
N ASP A 308 14.27 10.42 -6.71
CA ASP A 308 14.23 11.57 -7.64
C ASP A 308 13.16 12.67 -7.35
N VAL A 309 12.76 12.78 -6.08
CA VAL A 309 11.69 13.71 -5.67
C VAL A 309 12.11 15.17 -5.83
N LEU A 310 13.40 15.46 -5.63
CA LEU A 310 13.92 16.84 -5.68
C LEU A 310 13.88 17.44 -7.08
N SER A 311 13.93 16.64 -8.13
CA SER A 311 13.79 17.11 -9.52
C SER A 311 12.38 17.61 -9.80
N GLU A 312 11.42 17.18 -9.00
CA GLU A 312 10.01 17.46 -9.11
C GLU A 312 9.54 18.68 -8.27
N LEU A 313 10.37 19.16 -7.35
CA LEU A 313 10.06 20.35 -6.53
C LEU A 313 10.54 21.60 -7.24
N ASP A 314 9.66 22.58 -7.44
CA ASP A 314 10.03 23.89 -7.96
C ASP A 314 11.05 24.57 -7.04
N LYS A 315 12.02 25.28 -7.64
CA LYS A 315 13.10 26.00 -6.93
C LYS A 315 12.62 27.33 -6.32
N HIS A 316 11.45 27.36 -5.67
CA HIS A 316 10.96 28.58 -5.02
C HIS A 316 10.76 28.38 -3.52
#